data_16c2321d4c8cdce6af6c9a4efde33b67
#
_entry.id   16c2321d4c8cdce6af6c9a4efde33b67
#
_cell.length_a   1.000
_cell.length_b   1.000
_cell.length_c   1.000
_cell.angle_alpha   90.00
_cell.angle_beta   90.00
_cell.angle_gamma   90.00
#
_symmetry.space_group_name_H-M   'P 1'
#
loop_
_entity.id
_entity.type
_entity.pdbx_description
1 polymer ?
#
loop_
_entity_poly.entity_id
_entity_poly.type
_entity_poly.pdbx_seq_one_letter_code
_entity_poly.pdbx_strand_id
1 'polypeptide(L)'
;ESPYGCSKGAADQYVIDYAKLYGLKTVSLRLSCVYGENQWGTEDQGWIAWFIKCGLLKNKIRLFGSGKQVRDVLHVSDLANLIYLCINKINTVKGHAFNIGGGPKNTLSLLELINKIEVKLKTKIKYSFKKVRFGDQKFFVNNLSKIRKMTGWYPMVSVNDGLEKYIDWIKLKNK
;
A
#
# COMPACT_ATOMS: atom_id res chain seq x y z
N GLU A 1 8.56 15.24 3.30
CA GLU A 1 9.83 15.97 3.13
C GLU A 1 10.57 15.52 1.86
N SER A 2 9.94 15.75 0.71
CA SER A 2 10.54 15.45 -0.59
C SER A 2 9.76 16.16 -1.69
N PRO A 3 10.34 16.45 -2.87
CA PRO A 3 9.60 16.99 -4.01
C PRO A 3 8.38 16.15 -4.38
N TYR A 4 8.48 14.82 -4.30
CA TYR A 4 7.36 13.92 -4.47
C TYR A 4 6.26 14.16 -3.42
N GLY A 5 6.61 14.22 -2.13
CA GLY A 5 5.65 14.48 -1.06
C GLY A 5 4.95 15.84 -1.21
N CYS A 6 5.71 16.88 -1.59
CA CYS A 6 5.17 18.22 -1.86
C CYS A 6 4.17 18.18 -3.03
N SER A 7 4.49 17.52 -4.14
CA SER A 7 3.60 17.43 -5.30
C SER A 7 2.30 16.68 -4.97
N LYS A 8 2.40 15.59 -4.19
CA LYS A 8 1.21 14.85 -3.73
C LYS A 8 0.36 15.65 -2.75
N GLY A 9 1.00 16.41 -1.84
CA GLY A 9 0.31 17.30 -0.92
C GLY A 9 -0.41 18.43 -1.65
N ALA A 10 0.20 19.06 -2.64
CA ALA A 10 -0.44 20.06 -3.49
C ALA A 10 -1.66 19.47 -4.23
N ALA A 11 -1.50 18.32 -4.88
CA ALA A 11 -2.60 17.65 -5.58
C ALA A 11 -3.78 17.32 -4.63
N ASP A 12 -3.50 16.86 -3.41
CA ASP A 12 -4.50 16.59 -2.38
C ASP A 12 -5.33 17.86 -2.06
N GLN A 13 -4.66 19.01 -1.90
CA GLN A 13 -5.35 20.29 -1.63
C GLN A 13 -6.19 20.74 -2.82
N TYR A 14 -5.66 20.66 -4.06
CA TYR A 14 -6.44 20.99 -5.25
C TYR A 14 -7.72 20.14 -5.36
N VAL A 15 -7.63 18.83 -5.14
CA VAL A 15 -8.79 17.93 -5.18
C VAL A 15 -9.88 18.37 -4.20
N ILE A 16 -9.49 18.75 -2.97
CA ILE A 16 -10.42 19.19 -1.93
C ILE A 16 -11.02 20.57 -2.28
N ASP A 17 -10.19 21.49 -2.73
CA ASP A 17 -10.58 22.88 -3.03
C ASP A 17 -11.54 22.94 -4.22
N TYR A 18 -11.27 22.17 -5.27
CA TYR A 18 -12.16 22.11 -6.43
C TYR A 18 -13.54 21.55 -6.09
N ALA A 19 -13.62 20.63 -5.13
CA ALA A 19 -14.93 20.19 -4.64
C ALA A 19 -15.69 21.31 -3.94
N LYS A 20 -14.99 22.15 -3.14
CA LYS A 20 -15.61 23.23 -2.37
C LYS A 20 -15.98 24.42 -3.24
N LEU A 21 -15.06 24.86 -4.11
CA LEU A 21 -15.24 26.08 -4.91
C LEU A 21 -16.12 25.88 -6.13
N TYR A 22 -15.97 24.72 -6.79
CA TYR A 22 -16.64 24.46 -8.08
C TYR A 22 -17.69 23.34 -8.01
N GLY A 23 -17.92 22.77 -6.82
CA GLY A 23 -18.91 21.71 -6.64
C GLY A 23 -18.55 20.37 -7.29
N LEU A 24 -17.28 20.18 -7.69
CA LEU A 24 -16.84 18.94 -8.34
C LEU A 24 -16.99 17.74 -7.41
N LYS A 25 -17.42 16.64 -7.98
CA LYS A 25 -17.59 15.36 -7.24
C LYS A 25 -16.24 14.64 -7.10
N THR A 26 -15.35 15.20 -6.29
CA THR A 26 -13.99 14.68 -6.07
C THR A 26 -13.80 14.18 -4.64
N VAL A 27 -12.92 13.18 -4.48
CA VAL A 27 -12.53 12.59 -3.19
C VAL A 27 -11.02 12.39 -3.20
N SER A 28 -10.34 12.78 -2.11
CA SER A 28 -8.91 12.50 -1.94
C SER A 28 -8.72 11.22 -1.12
N LEU A 29 -8.05 10.23 -1.71
CA LEU A 29 -7.66 8.97 -1.05
C LEU A 29 -6.16 8.99 -0.79
N ARG A 30 -5.76 9.19 0.47
CA ARG A 30 -4.36 9.20 0.94
C ARG A 30 -3.94 7.77 1.22
N LEU A 31 -3.32 7.13 0.23
CA LEU A 31 -3.02 5.71 0.25
C LEU A 31 -1.74 5.40 1.03
N SER A 32 -1.76 4.32 1.81
CA SER A 32 -0.58 3.62 2.30
C SER A 32 -0.02 2.67 1.23
N CYS A 33 0.61 1.58 1.65
CA CYS A 33 1.23 0.61 0.75
C CYS A 33 0.17 -0.29 0.08
N VAL A 34 -0.27 0.08 -1.11
CA VAL A 34 -1.16 -0.77 -1.93
C VAL A 34 -0.32 -1.76 -2.72
N TYR A 35 -0.77 -3.01 -2.77
CA TYR A 35 -0.15 -4.09 -3.54
C TYR A 35 -1.19 -5.04 -4.13
N GLY A 36 -0.79 -5.82 -5.10
CA GLY A 36 -1.64 -6.85 -5.71
C GLY A 36 -1.33 -7.05 -7.18
N GLU A 37 -2.16 -7.83 -7.83
CA GLU A 37 -2.03 -8.23 -9.24
C GLU A 37 -1.83 -6.99 -10.15
N ASN A 38 -1.05 -7.17 -11.21
CA ASN A 38 -0.63 -6.15 -12.18
C ASN A 38 0.34 -5.08 -11.64
N GLN A 39 0.81 -5.16 -10.39
CA GLN A 39 1.89 -4.30 -9.90
C GLN A 39 3.26 -4.96 -10.18
N TRP A 40 4.13 -4.25 -10.91
CA TRP A 40 5.52 -4.65 -11.13
C TRP A 40 6.44 -3.80 -10.23
N GLY A 41 6.87 -4.40 -9.11
CA GLY A 41 7.71 -3.70 -8.14
C GLY A 41 9.14 -3.49 -8.63
N THR A 42 9.72 -2.38 -8.20
CA THR A 42 11.14 -2.05 -8.31
C THR A 42 11.73 -1.81 -6.91
N GLU A 43 13.04 -1.66 -6.80
CA GLU A 43 13.68 -1.39 -5.51
C GLU A 43 13.19 -0.08 -4.86
N ASP A 44 12.80 0.89 -5.68
CA ASP A 44 12.38 2.21 -5.20
C ASP A 44 10.86 2.33 -5.04
N GLN A 45 10.09 1.43 -5.64
CA GLN A 45 8.63 1.53 -5.64
C GLN A 45 7.95 0.16 -5.62
N GLY A 46 6.91 0.01 -4.77
CA GLY A 46 6.17 -1.25 -4.66
C GLY A 46 6.98 -2.36 -3.97
N TRP A 47 7.51 -2.07 -2.79
CA TRP A 47 8.42 -2.92 -2.04
C TRP A 47 7.92 -4.35 -1.80
N ILE A 48 6.59 -4.56 -1.63
CA ILE A 48 5.99 -5.89 -1.48
C ILE A 48 6.19 -6.70 -2.76
N ALA A 49 5.81 -6.12 -3.89
CA ALA A 49 5.97 -6.73 -5.21
C ALA A 49 7.45 -6.98 -5.55
N TRP A 50 8.31 -6.03 -5.20
CA TRP A 50 9.76 -6.16 -5.38
C TRP A 50 10.35 -7.32 -4.57
N PHE A 51 9.99 -7.46 -3.29
CA PHE A 51 10.50 -8.53 -2.43
C PHE A 51 10.04 -9.91 -2.91
N ILE A 52 8.79 -10.03 -3.35
CA ILE A 52 8.27 -11.28 -3.93
C ILE A 52 9.02 -11.61 -5.22
N LYS A 53 9.24 -10.64 -6.11
CA LYS A 53 10.03 -10.81 -7.33
C LYS A 53 11.45 -11.26 -7.01
N CYS A 54 12.11 -10.63 -6.04
CA CYS A 54 13.44 -11.03 -5.60
C CYS A 54 13.47 -12.46 -5.05
N GLY A 55 12.45 -12.86 -4.28
CA GLY A 55 12.31 -14.23 -3.77
C GLY A 55 12.18 -15.26 -4.89
N LEU A 56 11.38 -14.99 -5.91
CA LEU A 56 11.20 -15.87 -7.07
C LEU A 56 12.47 -15.99 -7.93
N LEU A 57 13.15 -14.87 -8.18
CA LEU A 57 14.36 -14.81 -9.02
C LEU A 57 15.65 -15.09 -8.23
N LYS A 58 15.57 -15.37 -6.93
CA LYS A 58 16.70 -15.55 -6.01
C LYS A 58 17.66 -14.35 -5.97
N ASN A 59 17.15 -13.15 -6.23
CA ASN A 59 17.91 -11.92 -6.17
C ASN A 59 18.09 -11.45 -4.72
N LYS A 60 19.20 -10.73 -4.47
CA LYS A 60 19.50 -10.15 -3.15
C LYS A 60 18.68 -8.87 -2.94
N ILE A 61 18.07 -8.73 -1.76
CA ILE A 61 17.33 -7.53 -1.34
C ILE A 61 18.26 -6.57 -0.57
N ARG A 62 18.17 -5.28 -0.86
CA ARG A 62 18.78 -4.22 -0.04
C ARG A 62 17.72 -3.65 0.90
N LEU A 63 17.90 -3.82 2.20
CA LEU A 63 17.04 -3.28 3.24
C LEU A 63 17.62 -1.94 3.73
N PHE A 64 16.91 -0.85 3.49
CA PHE A 64 17.30 0.46 3.99
C PHE A 64 16.80 0.60 5.43
N GLY A 65 17.73 0.85 6.39
CA GLY A 65 17.46 0.85 7.82
C GLY A 65 17.52 -0.56 8.44
N SER A 66 16.83 -0.74 9.57
CA SER A 66 16.87 -1.98 10.37
C SER A 66 15.97 -3.11 9.83
N GLY A 67 15.13 -2.84 8.85
CA GLY A 67 14.10 -3.77 8.39
C GLY A 67 12.89 -3.95 9.33
N LYS A 68 12.92 -3.26 10.49
CA LYS A 68 11.84 -3.32 11.51
C LYS A 68 10.79 -2.21 11.33
N GLN A 69 10.95 -1.33 10.35
CA GLN A 69 9.94 -0.30 10.06
C GLN A 69 8.63 -0.96 9.61
N VAL A 70 7.53 -0.51 10.26
CA VAL A 70 6.20 -1.09 10.09
C VAL A 70 5.35 -0.24 9.15
N ARG A 71 4.61 -0.89 8.27
CA ARG A 71 3.60 -0.28 7.39
C ARG A 71 2.32 -1.11 7.43
N ASP A 72 1.19 -0.44 7.31
CA ASP A 72 -0.03 -1.14 6.93
C ASP A 72 -0.09 -1.30 5.41
N VAL A 73 -0.60 -2.44 4.97
CA VAL A 73 -0.62 -2.83 3.57
C VAL A 73 -2.05 -3.17 3.13
N LEU A 74 -2.43 -2.70 1.95
CA LEU A 74 -3.77 -2.85 1.41
C LEU A 74 -3.74 -3.63 0.10
N HIS A 75 -4.52 -4.69 0.00
CA HIS A 75 -4.66 -5.41 -1.26
C HIS A 75 -5.45 -4.57 -2.28
N VAL A 76 -5.04 -4.61 -3.54
CA VAL A 76 -5.61 -3.77 -4.61
C VAL A 76 -7.10 -3.99 -4.81
N SER A 77 -7.63 -5.21 -4.59
CA SER A 77 -9.07 -5.47 -4.70
C SER A 77 -9.90 -4.70 -3.66
N ASP A 78 -9.37 -4.52 -2.44
CA ASP A 78 -10.03 -3.71 -1.42
C ASP A 78 -10.06 -2.23 -1.79
N LEU A 79 -8.98 -1.73 -2.43
CA LEU A 79 -8.95 -0.37 -2.97
C LEU A 79 -9.97 -0.20 -4.11
N ALA A 80 -10.03 -1.16 -5.03
CA ALA A 80 -11.02 -1.13 -6.13
C ALA A 80 -12.45 -1.10 -5.60
N ASN A 81 -12.76 -1.92 -4.60
CA ASN A 81 -14.05 -1.93 -3.92
C ASN A 81 -14.36 -0.58 -3.25
N LEU A 82 -13.36 0.03 -2.61
CA LEU A 82 -13.52 1.37 -2.01
C LEU A 82 -13.82 2.43 -3.06
N ILE A 83 -13.09 2.43 -4.18
CA ILE A 83 -13.32 3.39 -5.28
C ILE A 83 -14.75 3.24 -5.81
N TYR A 84 -15.20 2.02 -6.09
CA TYR A 84 -16.57 1.75 -6.51
C TYR A 84 -17.60 2.25 -5.48
N LEU A 85 -17.35 2.00 -4.20
CA LEU A 85 -18.22 2.48 -3.12
C LEU A 85 -18.25 4.02 -3.03
N CYS A 86 -17.10 4.70 -3.21
CA CYS A 86 -17.03 6.16 -3.26
C CYS A 86 -17.82 6.75 -4.44
N ILE A 87 -17.78 6.09 -5.62
CA ILE A 87 -18.58 6.50 -6.78
C ILE A 87 -20.07 6.43 -6.43
N ASN A 88 -20.54 5.32 -5.87
CA ASN A 88 -21.95 5.14 -5.51
C ASN A 88 -22.42 6.06 -4.37
N LYS A 89 -21.51 6.43 -3.46
CA LYS A 89 -21.78 7.33 -2.32
C LYS A 89 -21.20 8.73 -2.53
N ILE A 90 -20.97 9.15 -3.77
CA ILE A 90 -20.23 10.37 -4.08
C ILE A 90 -20.79 11.62 -3.39
N ASN A 91 -22.11 11.74 -3.27
CA ASN A 91 -22.75 12.88 -2.60
C ASN A 91 -22.43 12.94 -1.10
N THR A 92 -22.10 11.80 -0.47
CA THR A 92 -21.71 11.71 0.94
C THR A 92 -20.22 11.99 1.13
N VAL A 93 -19.36 11.58 0.19
CA VAL A 93 -17.91 11.59 0.36
C VAL A 93 -17.18 12.70 -0.40
N LYS A 94 -17.84 13.41 -1.32
CA LYS A 94 -17.23 14.50 -2.10
C LYS A 94 -16.63 15.58 -1.20
N GLY A 95 -15.50 16.12 -1.59
CA GLY A 95 -14.79 17.19 -0.87
C GLY A 95 -14.08 16.72 0.40
N HIS A 96 -14.06 15.42 0.67
CA HIS A 96 -13.34 14.86 1.81
C HIS A 96 -12.02 14.21 1.41
N ALA A 97 -11.06 14.24 2.34
CA ALA A 97 -9.86 13.42 2.30
C ALA A 97 -9.98 12.29 3.32
N PHE A 98 -9.50 11.10 2.91
CA PHE A 98 -9.50 9.90 3.73
C PHE A 98 -8.12 9.23 3.72
N ASN A 99 -7.63 8.85 4.89
CA ASN A 99 -6.49 7.98 5.01
C ASN A 99 -6.93 6.54 4.72
N ILE A 100 -6.26 5.86 3.78
CA ILE A 100 -6.64 4.55 3.28
C ILE A 100 -5.43 3.62 3.33
N GLY A 101 -5.63 2.46 3.93
CA GLY A 101 -4.60 1.42 4.08
C GLY A 101 -5.20 0.13 4.63
N GLY A 102 -4.37 -0.80 5.02
CA GLY A 102 -4.81 -2.06 5.62
C GLY A 102 -5.24 -1.93 7.08
N GLY A 103 -4.89 -0.83 7.72
CA GLY A 103 -5.14 -0.59 9.13
C GLY A 103 -4.36 -1.52 10.07
N PRO A 104 -4.63 -1.50 11.39
CA PRO A 104 -3.83 -2.24 12.37
C PRO A 104 -3.76 -3.76 12.17
N LYS A 105 -4.79 -4.36 11.57
CA LYS A 105 -4.85 -5.81 11.33
C LYS A 105 -3.97 -6.27 10.16
N ASN A 106 -3.64 -5.37 9.25
CA ASN A 106 -2.86 -5.66 8.05
C ASN A 106 -1.52 -4.90 8.08
N THR A 107 -0.80 -5.03 9.19
CA THR A 107 0.53 -4.44 9.37
C THR A 107 1.62 -5.48 9.25
N LEU A 108 2.77 -5.05 8.74
CA LEU A 108 3.99 -5.86 8.79
C LEU A 108 5.25 -4.98 8.64
N SER A 109 6.36 -5.49 9.14
CA SER A 109 7.69 -4.97 8.88
C SER A 109 8.30 -5.59 7.63
N LEU A 110 9.42 -5.04 7.16
CA LEU A 110 10.14 -5.60 6.01
C LEU A 110 10.64 -7.02 6.28
N LEU A 111 11.13 -7.28 7.51
CA LEU A 111 11.62 -8.61 7.91
C LEU A 111 10.48 -9.63 8.02
N GLU A 112 9.32 -9.23 8.55
CA GLU A 112 8.13 -10.11 8.58
C GLU A 112 7.64 -10.44 7.17
N LEU A 113 7.68 -9.48 6.23
CA LEU A 113 7.35 -9.76 4.84
C LEU A 113 8.32 -10.79 4.24
N ILE A 114 9.63 -10.62 4.44
CA ILE A 114 10.63 -11.58 3.96
C ILE A 114 10.32 -12.97 4.50
N ASN A 115 10.10 -13.10 5.80
CA ASN A 115 9.77 -14.39 6.41
C ASN A 115 8.51 -15.02 5.80
N LYS A 116 7.44 -14.23 5.60
CA LYS A 116 6.22 -14.72 4.94
C LYS A 116 6.46 -15.21 3.51
N ILE A 117 7.28 -14.48 2.75
CA ILE A 117 7.64 -14.87 1.38
C ILE A 117 8.49 -16.15 1.40
N GLU A 118 9.49 -16.26 2.28
CA GLU A 118 10.32 -17.45 2.43
C GLU A 118 9.47 -18.71 2.69
N VAL A 119 8.52 -18.62 3.60
CA VAL A 119 7.59 -19.72 3.93
C VAL A 119 6.73 -20.09 2.70
N LYS A 120 6.13 -19.10 2.01
CA LYS A 120 5.26 -19.36 0.86
C LYS A 120 6.00 -19.87 -0.37
N LEU A 121 7.22 -19.42 -0.60
CA LEU A 121 8.04 -19.84 -1.74
C LEU A 121 8.96 -21.04 -1.42
N LYS A 122 9.01 -21.49 -0.16
CA LYS A 122 9.94 -22.55 0.33
C LYS A 122 11.39 -22.25 -0.07
N THR A 123 11.84 -21.01 0.07
CA THR A 123 13.17 -20.54 -0.32
C THR A 123 13.74 -19.59 0.73
N LYS A 124 15.05 -19.40 0.72
CA LYS A 124 15.71 -18.39 1.54
C LYS A 124 16.04 -17.15 0.71
N ILE A 125 15.73 -15.98 1.24
CA ILE A 125 15.97 -14.69 0.59
C ILE A 125 17.24 -14.07 1.18
N LYS A 126 18.24 -13.84 0.33
CA LYS A 126 19.44 -13.09 0.71
C LYS A 126 19.15 -11.61 0.79
N TYR A 127 19.55 -10.97 1.87
CA TYR A 127 19.43 -9.52 2.00
C TYR A 127 20.64 -8.89 2.69
N SER A 128 20.78 -7.57 2.57
CA SER A 128 21.81 -6.79 3.28
C SER A 128 21.24 -5.47 3.75
N PHE A 129 21.69 -5.01 4.89
CA PHE A 129 21.27 -3.71 5.42
C PHE A 129 22.06 -2.57 4.76
N LYS A 130 21.37 -1.46 4.53
CA LYS A 130 21.90 -0.20 4.03
C LYS A 130 21.50 0.93 4.99
N LYS A 131 22.17 2.10 4.83
CA LYS A 131 21.81 3.30 5.61
C LYS A 131 20.31 3.61 5.42
N VAL A 132 19.64 4.02 6.50
CA VAL A 132 18.24 4.44 6.47
C VAL A 132 18.06 5.59 5.46
N ARG A 133 16.99 5.56 4.68
CA ARG A 133 16.63 6.66 3.78
C ARG A 133 16.16 7.87 4.60
N PHE A 134 16.50 9.06 4.14
CA PHE A 134 16.01 10.28 4.77
C PHE A 134 14.47 10.33 4.74
N GLY A 135 13.85 10.71 5.87
CA GLY A 135 12.39 10.79 5.98
C GLY A 135 11.68 9.44 6.10
N ASP A 136 12.39 8.29 6.15
CA ASP A 136 11.73 6.98 6.31
C ASP A 136 11.15 6.84 7.72
N GLN A 137 9.85 6.59 7.78
CA GLN A 137 9.10 6.49 9.04
C GLN A 137 9.33 5.12 9.69
N LYS A 138 9.57 5.11 11.00
CA LYS A 138 9.69 3.85 11.76
C LYS A 138 8.37 3.09 11.86
N PHE A 139 7.27 3.82 11.94
CA PHE A 139 5.93 3.25 12.06
C PHE A 139 4.93 4.13 11.32
N PHE A 140 4.15 3.54 10.43
CA PHE A 140 3.07 4.20 9.73
C PHE A 140 1.90 3.25 9.55
N VAL A 141 0.76 3.55 10.17
CA VAL A 141 -0.48 2.78 10.10
C VAL A 141 -1.65 3.73 10.01
N ASN A 142 -2.51 3.54 9.03
CA ASN A 142 -3.66 4.40 8.79
C ASN A 142 -4.77 4.18 9.82
N ASN A 143 -5.36 5.29 10.25
CA ASN A 143 -6.64 5.28 10.95
C ASN A 143 -7.78 5.34 9.94
N LEU A 144 -8.56 4.29 9.86
CA LEU A 144 -9.65 4.13 8.90
C LEU A 144 -11.02 4.57 9.45
N SER A 145 -11.09 5.15 10.65
CA SER A 145 -12.36 5.47 11.33
C SER A 145 -13.25 6.39 10.51
N LYS A 146 -12.67 7.41 9.86
CA LYS A 146 -13.45 8.39 9.06
C LYS A 146 -14.12 7.73 7.86
N ILE A 147 -13.37 6.98 7.05
CA ILE A 147 -13.94 6.32 5.86
C ILE A 147 -14.96 5.26 6.27
N ARG A 148 -14.67 4.48 7.31
CA ARG A 148 -15.61 3.48 7.85
C ARG A 148 -16.92 4.11 8.32
N LYS A 149 -16.85 5.20 9.05
CA LYS A 149 -18.05 5.93 9.54
C LYS A 149 -18.93 6.41 8.40
N MET A 150 -18.31 6.94 7.32
CA MET A 150 -19.05 7.56 6.21
C MET A 150 -19.55 6.56 5.17
N THR A 151 -18.84 5.46 4.97
CA THR A 151 -19.15 4.52 3.89
C THR A 151 -19.48 3.11 4.35
N GLY A 152 -19.09 2.72 5.56
CA GLY A 152 -19.12 1.35 6.06
C GLY A 152 -17.93 0.49 5.58
N TRP A 153 -17.05 1.02 4.75
CA TRP A 153 -15.92 0.28 4.17
C TRP A 153 -14.85 -0.07 5.20
N TYR A 154 -14.28 -1.23 5.05
CA TYR A 154 -13.05 -1.68 5.71
C TYR A 154 -12.33 -2.73 4.85
N PRO A 155 -11.00 -2.91 4.99
CA PRO A 155 -10.26 -3.90 4.22
C PRO A 155 -10.69 -5.32 4.60
N MET A 156 -10.94 -6.17 3.60
CA MET A 156 -11.41 -7.54 3.75
C MET A 156 -10.30 -8.57 3.52
N VAL A 157 -9.33 -8.24 2.67
CA VAL A 157 -8.24 -9.17 2.31
C VAL A 157 -7.16 -9.11 3.36
N SER A 158 -6.87 -10.26 4.00
CA SER A 158 -5.75 -10.36 4.94
C SER A 158 -4.40 -10.27 4.21
N VAL A 159 -3.34 -9.92 4.96
CA VAL A 159 -1.97 -9.95 4.41
C VAL A 159 -1.62 -11.32 3.83
N ASN A 160 -2.01 -12.40 4.50
CA ASN A 160 -1.67 -13.76 4.05
C ASN A 160 -2.38 -14.11 2.74
N ASP A 161 -3.68 -13.84 2.63
CA ASP A 161 -4.47 -14.11 1.43
C ASP A 161 -4.03 -13.24 0.25
N GLY A 162 -3.76 -11.95 0.51
CA GLY A 162 -3.29 -11.04 -0.53
C GLY A 162 -1.90 -11.40 -1.06
N LEU A 163 -0.98 -11.84 -0.18
CA LEU A 163 0.33 -12.34 -0.62
C LEU A 163 0.21 -13.60 -1.45
N GLU A 164 -0.71 -14.52 -1.10
CA GLU A 164 -0.96 -15.73 -1.86
C GLU A 164 -1.47 -15.42 -3.27
N LYS A 165 -2.54 -14.63 -3.36
CA LYS A 165 -3.10 -14.17 -4.65
C LYS A 165 -2.04 -13.53 -5.54
N TYR A 166 -1.22 -12.64 -4.98
CA TYR A 166 -0.18 -11.96 -5.75
C TYR A 166 0.94 -12.93 -6.20
N ILE A 167 1.39 -13.84 -5.33
CA ILE A 167 2.40 -14.85 -5.67
C ILE A 167 1.90 -15.78 -6.78
N ASP A 168 0.66 -16.22 -6.71
CA ASP A 168 0.08 -17.10 -7.73
C ASP A 168 -0.05 -16.36 -9.07
N TRP A 169 -0.52 -15.11 -9.05
CA TRP A 169 -0.58 -14.28 -10.25
C TRP A 169 0.79 -14.09 -10.91
N ILE A 170 1.83 -13.72 -10.14
CA ILE A 170 3.16 -13.47 -10.72
C ILE A 170 3.82 -14.75 -11.25
N LYS A 171 3.56 -15.91 -10.64
CA LYS A 171 4.00 -17.21 -11.15
C LYS A 171 3.37 -17.55 -12.51
N LEU A 172 2.09 -17.21 -12.70
CA LEU A 172 1.40 -17.41 -13.98
C LEU A 172 1.95 -16.50 -15.09
N LYS A 173 2.39 -15.29 -14.75
CA LYS A 173 2.93 -14.31 -15.70
C LYS A 173 4.39 -14.55 -16.08
N ASN A 174 5.12 -15.34 -15.30
CA ASN A 174 6.54 -15.67 -15.54
C ASN A 174 6.72 -17.10 -16.14
N LYS A 175 5.64 -17.78 -16.54
CA LYS A 175 5.63 -18.97 -17.37
C LYS A 175 5.65 -18.57 -18.84
#